data_7f0566a49fc8ae59c39d36d62471d474
#
_entry.id   7f0566a49fc8ae59c39d36d62471d474
#
_cell.length_a   1.000
_cell.length_b   1.000
_cell.length_c   1.000
_cell.angle_alpha   90.00
_cell.angle_beta   90.00
_cell.angle_gamma   90.00
#
_symmetry.space_group_name_H-M   'P 1'
#
loop_
_entity.id
_entity.type
_entity.pdbx_description
1 polymer ?
#
loop_
_entity_poly.entity_id
_entity_poly.type
_entity_poly.pdbx_seq_one_letter_code
_entity_poly.pdbx_strand_id
1 'polypeptide(L)'
;MGIPLALGLVLIPPARAAEIAPGVDLCAAINALQPGEELLLAPGDYPGPCTIHRGGRPGSPIVVRAMDLGHRPRLVYHGASANVLDIKADYVTVRGLAFGPTAPGVDGVRVVARAGVAITDCEFDGLGGIAVAVNHISITGLSVLRNVVSNSGSTGMYFGCHEGVECVVSGLRVEDNFLQHISASDPEIGYGLQVKLNSAGIIRNNVIVDTKGPGIMVYGSRDGLQASVVERNVVMGSRISSGIVIGGGPVTVRNNIVLLNREAGIGLEDYGGRGLLRSIVVAHNTVYKNTGAGILIPEGRPLRDIVIRSNAVQARAGTVALPGPRPEIDLMGNVDCTWAPCFVDPDRLDFSPLTGSLLSVPGSMRPGPWLPTDDLFGVPRGPLPTVGAVERRARPIRLTP
;
A
#
# COMPACT_ATOMS: atom_id res chain seq x y z
N MET A 1 -41.87 11.66 39.83
CA MET A 1 -41.99 10.29 39.29
C MET A 1 -41.01 10.16 38.17
N GLY A 2 -39.87 9.56 38.40
CA GLY A 2 -38.84 9.30 37.38
C GLY A 2 -39.01 7.89 36.86
N ILE A 3 -39.15 7.76 35.55
CA ILE A 3 -39.19 6.45 34.86
C ILE A 3 -37.76 6.01 34.65
N PRO A 4 -37.31 4.82 35.11
CA PRO A 4 -36.00 4.32 34.80
C PRO A 4 -35.92 3.82 33.33
N LEU A 5 -35.06 4.42 32.54
CA LEU A 5 -34.69 3.83 31.23
C LEU A 5 -33.92 2.53 31.49
N ALA A 6 -34.53 1.41 31.21
CA ALA A 6 -33.82 0.13 31.14
C ALA A 6 -33.00 0.08 29.86
N LEU A 7 -31.67 0.20 29.96
CA LEU A 7 -30.75 -0.15 28.89
C LEU A 7 -30.79 -1.67 28.68
N GLY A 8 -31.54 -2.10 27.70
CA GLY A 8 -31.52 -3.50 27.24
C GLY A 8 -30.13 -3.86 26.68
N LEU A 9 -29.41 -4.69 27.41
CA LEU A 9 -28.18 -5.31 26.91
C LEU A 9 -28.57 -6.28 25.78
N VAL A 10 -28.36 -5.88 24.53
CA VAL A 10 -28.52 -6.79 23.38
C VAL A 10 -27.35 -7.76 23.44
N LEU A 11 -27.60 -8.96 23.97
CA LEU A 11 -26.66 -10.07 23.86
C LEU A 11 -26.56 -10.45 22.37
N ILE A 12 -25.44 -10.07 21.74
CA ILE A 12 -25.08 -10.56 20.40
C ILE A 12 -24.72 -12.04 20.59
N PRO A 13 -25.46 -12.99 19.99
CA PRO A 13 -25.10 -14.40 20.08
C PRO A 13 -23.67 -14.60 19.52
N PRO A 14 -22.89 -15.56 20.04
CA PRO A 14 -21.58 -15.84 19.48
C PRO A 14 -21.71 -16.22 18.01
N ALA A 15 -20.78 -15.71 17.19
CA ALA A 15 -20.72 -16.00 15.76
C ALA A 15 -20.71 -17.55 15.58
N ARG A 16 -21.63 -18.05 14.75
CA ARG A 16 -21.68 -19.47 14.44
C ARG A 16 -20.57 -19.76 13.42
N ALA A 17 -19.62 -20.61 13.79
CA ALA A 17 -18.54 -21.05 12.92
C ALA A 17 -18.88 -22.42 12.34
N ALA A 18 -18.82 -22.55 11.03
CA ALA A 18 -18.87 -23.82 10.32
C ALA A 18 -17.46 -24.23 9.89
N GLU A 19 -17.15 -25.50 9.90
CA GLU A 19 -15.84 -26.03 9.48
C GLU A 19 -16.01 -26.90 8.24
N ILE A 20 -15.11 -26.74 7.25
CA ILE A 20 -15.06 -27.60 6.08
C ILE A 20 -13.64 -28.10 5.81
N ALA A 21 -13.55 -29.30 5.22
CA ALA A 21 -12.33 -29.92 4.74
C ALA A 21 -12.30 -29.91 3.19
N PRO A 22 -11.13 -30.12 2.57
CA PRO A 22 -11.03 -30.34 1.13
C PRO A 22 -11.99 -31.41 0.61
N GLY A 23 -12.58 -31.17 -0.58
CA GLY A 23 -13.60 -32.01 -1.18
C GLY A 23 -15.04 -31.51 -0.96
N VAL A 24 -15.25 -30.58 -0.05
CA VAL A 24 -16.52 -29.85 0.09
C VAL A 24 -16.57 -28.71 -0.93
N ASP A 25 -17.73 -28.44 -1.50
CA ASP A 25 -17.93 -27.27 -2.39
C ASP A 25 -17.78 -25.98 -1.58
N LEU A 26 -16.60 -25.37 -1.72
CA LEU A 26 -16.26 -24.14 -1.02
C LEU A 26 -17.20 -22.99 -1.36
N CYS A 27 -17.56 -22.83 -2.66
CA CYS A 27 -18.43 -21.73 -3.08
C CYS A 27 -19.84 -21.86 -2.53
N ALA A 28 -20.39 -23.07 -2.54
CA ALA A 28 -21.69 -23.33 -1.95
C ALA A 28 -21.68 -23.08 -0.44
N ALA A 29 -20.62 -23.52 0.26
CA ALA A 29 -20.46 -23.31 1.70
C ALA A 29 -20.36 -21.81 2.05
N ILE A 30 -19.56 -21.03 1.32
CA ILE A 30 -19.44 -19.57 1.55
C ILE A 30 -20.79 -18.89 1.30
N ASN A 31 -21.46 -19.22 0.21
CA ASN A 31 -22.73 -18.58 -0.16
C ASN A 31 -23.93 -19.04 0.70
N ALA A 32 -23.76 -20.01 1.58
CA ALA A 32 -24.76 -20.39 2.59
C ALA A 32 -24.68 -19.55 3.88
N LEU A 33 -23.54 -18.86 4.13
CA LEU A 33 -23.32 -18.07 5.34
C LEU A 33 -24.34 -16.94 5.48
N GLN A 34 -24.72 -16.67 6.74
CA GLN A 34 -25.53 -15.52 7.12
C GLN A 34 -24.63 -14.40 7.68
N PRO A 35 -25.10 -13.13 7.68
CA PRO A 35 -24.35 -12.03 8.28
C PRO A 35 -23.89 -12.34 9.72
N GLY A 36 -22.58 -12.22 9.97
CA GLY A 36 -21.93 -12.50 11.23
C GLY A 36 -21.46 -13.94 11.40
N GLU A 37 -21.68 -14.84 10.43
CA GLU A 37 -21.17 -16.20 10.48
C GLU A 37 -19.75 -16.32 9.91
N GLU A 38 -19.03 -17.35 10.37
CA GLU A 38 -17.68 -17.69 9.93
C GLU A 38 -17.63 -19.07 9.28
N LEU A 39 -16.83 -19.20 8.21
CA LEU A 39 -16.43 -20.47 7.63
C LEU A 39 -14.93 -20.69 7.87
N LEU A 40 -14.61 -21.76 8.57
CA LEU A 40 -13.25 -22.20 8.83
C LEU A 40 -12.85 -23.27 7.81
N LEU A 41 -11.73 -23.03 7.15
CA LEU A 41 -11.18 -23.96 6.15
C LEU A 41 -10.01 -24.74 6.76
N ALA A 42 -10.13 -26.06 6.74
CA ALA A 42 -9.01 -26.94 7.06
C ALA A 42 -7.89 -26.80 6.01
N PRO A 43 -6.63 -27.09 6.33
CA PRO A 43 -5.53 -27.11 5.37
C PRO A 43 -5.81 -28.03 4.17
N GLY A 44 -5.34 -27.61 2.98
CA GLY A 44 -5.45 -28.38 1.75
C GLY A 44 -5.95 -27.56 0.58
N ASP A 45 -6.15 -28.20 -0.57
CA ASP A 45 -6.53 -27.56 -1.82
C ASP A 45 -8.05 -27.54 -2.02
N TYR A 46 -8.56 -26.37 -2.37
CA TYR A 46 -9.97 -26.13 -2.68
C TYR A 46 -10.08 -25.69 -4.14
N PRO A 47 -10.84 -26.42 -4.98
CA PRO A 47 -11.00 -26.06 -6.38
C PRO A 47 -11.70 -24.71 -6.54
N GLY A 48 -11.12 -23.84 -7.42
CA GLY A 48 -11.74 -22.63 -7.94
C GLY A 48 -12.28 -22.84 -9.37
N PRO A 49 -12.86 -21.81 -10.01
CA PRO A 49 -13.04 -20.46 -9.47
C PRO A 49 -14.19 -20.39 -8.46
N CYS A 50 -14.16 -19.39 -7.61
CA CYS A 50 -15.24 -19.14 -6.66
C CYS A 50 -15.78 -17.70 -6.80
N THR A 51 -17.11 -17.54 -6.70
CA THR A 51 -17.74 -16.23 -6.61
C THR A 51 -18.59 -16.14 -5.34
N ILE A 52 -18.31 -15.11 -4.54
CA ILE A 52 -19.08 -14.78 -3.33
C ILE A 52 -20.19 -13.80 -3.70
N HIS A 53 -21.44 -14.26 -3.67
CA HIS A 53 -22.64 -13.46 -3.95
C HIS A 53 -23.38 -13.01 -2.69
N ARG A 54 -23.14 -13.66 -1.57
CA ARG A 54 -23.69 -13.30 -0.26
C ARG A 54 -22.66 -12.66 0.60
N GLY A 55 -23.05 -11.59 1.28
CA GLY A 55 -22.19 -10.87 2.19
C GLY A 55 -22.85 -10.68 3.55
N GLY A 56 -22.14 -9.96 4.39
CA GLY A 56 -22.61 -9.54 5.69
C GLY A 56 -23.35 -8.21 5.65
N ARG A 57 -23.23 -7.49 6.77
CA ARG A 57 -23.74 -6.12 6.97
C ARG A 57 -22.78 -5.36 7.91
N PRO A 58 -22.92 -4.04 8.03
CA PRO A 58 -22.09 -3.28 8.96
C PRO A 58 -22.05 -3.89 10.36
N GLY A 59 -20.84 -4.13 10.87
CA GLY A 59 -20.61 -4.76 12.18
C GLY A 59 -20.85 -6.28 12.24
N SER A 60 -21.30 -6.92 11.15
CA SER A 60 -21.55 -8.36 11.08
C SER A 60 -21.16 -8.91 9.71
N PRO A 61 -19.87 -8.83 9.29
CA PRO A 61 -19.41 -9.39 8.03
C PRO A 61 -19.58 -10.92 8.02
N ILE A 62 -19.63 -11.54 6.86
CA ILE A 62 -19.27 -12.95 6.74
C ILE A 62 -17.75 -13.06 6.73
N VAL A 63 -17.23 -14.13 7.34
CA VAL A 63 -15.79 -14.36 7.44
C VAL A 63 -15.44 -15.73 6.86
N VAL A 64 -14.52 -15.75 5.89
CA VAL A 64 -13.94 -16.97 5.34
C VAL A 64 -12.48 -17.01 5.76
N ARG A 65 -12.10 -17.96 6.57
CA ARG A 65 -10.74 -17.96 7.10
C ARG A 65 -10.10 -19.35 7.26
N ALA A 66 -8.78 -19.36 7.21
CA ALA A 66 -8.02 -20.55 7.59
C ALA A 66 -8.25 -20.94 9.05
N MET A 67 -8.27 -22.24 9.33
CA MET A 67 -8.18 -22.78 10.69
C MET A 67 -6.81 -22.55 11.29
N ASP A 68 -5.76 -22.66 10.47
CA ASP A 68 -4.37 -22.48 10.86
C ASP A 68 -3.64 -21.60 9.83
N LEU A 69 -3.04 -20.50 10.29
CA LEU A 69 -2.23 -19.62 9.44
C LEU A 69 -0.87 -20.22 9.06
N GLY A 70 -0.39 -21.23 9.77
CA GLY A 70 0.84 -21.97 9.44
C GLY A 70 0.64 -22.97 8.30
N HIS A 71 -0.59 -23.41 8.09
CA HIS A 71 -0.97 -24.37 7.04
C HIS A 71 -2.21 -23.84 6.29
N ARG A 72 -1.98 -22.84 5.43
CA ARG A 72 -3.08 -22.15 4.73
C ARG A 72 -3.82 -23.05 3.76
N PRO A 73 -5.17 -23.03 3.75
CA PRO A 73 -5.96 -23.60 2.67
C PRO A 73 -5.70 -22.82 1.38
N ARG A 74 -5.50 -23.55 0.27
CA ARG A 74 -5.17 -22.95 -1.02
C ARG A 74 -6.33 -23.06 -1.99
N LEU A 75 -6.72 -21.95 -2.59
CA LEU A 75 -7.65 -21.92 -3.72
C LEU A 75 -6.86 -22.15 -5.01
N VAL A 76 -7.21 -23.24 -5.71
CA VAL A 76 -6.52 -23.69 -6.92
C VAL A 76 -7.41 -23.52 -8.14
N TYR A 77 -6.93 -22.77 -9.13
CA TYR A 77 -7.64 -22.59 -10.40
C TYR A 77 -6.67 -22.72 -11.60
N HIS A 78 -6.88 -23.73 -12.42
CA HIS A 78 -6.04 -24.01 -13.59
C HIS A 78 -6.61 -23.49 -14.91
N GLY A 79 -7.81 -22.90 -14.89
CA GLY A 79 -8.43 -22.29 -16.07
C GLY A 79 -7.91 -20.88 -16.35
N ALA A 80 -8.37 -20.29 -17.46
CA ALA A 80 -8.00 -18.95 -17.89
C ALA A 80 -9.20 -18.00 -18.11
N SER A 81 -10.43 -18.45 -17.80
CA SER A 81 -11.66 -17.73 -18.13
C SER A 81 -12.29 -16.97 -16.94
N ALA A 82 -11.71 -17.09 -15.75
CA ALA A 82 -12.20 -16.45 -14.53
C ALA A 82 -11.03 -16.07 -13.61
N ASN A 83 -11.30 -15.33 -12.54
CA ASN A 83 -10.35 -15.12 -11.44
C ASN A 83 -10.47 -16.28 -10.44
N VAL A 84 -9.48 -16.41 -9.56
CA VAL A 84 -9.53 -17.47 -8.53
C VAL A 84 -10.69 -17.23 -7.58
N LEU A 85 -10.86 -15.99 -7.13
CA LEU A 85 -11.94 -15.58 -6.23
C LEU A 85 -12.53 -14.23 -6.65
N ASP A 86 -13.83 -14.20 -6.98
CA ASP A 86 -14.57 -12.96 -7.17
C ASP A 86 -15.41 -12.65 -5.93
N ILE A 87 -15.26 -11.46 -5.32
CA ILE A 87 -16.10 -10.99 -4.21
C ILE A 87 -17.11 -9.99 -4.76
N LYS A 88 -18.37 -10.43 -4.95
CA LYS A 88 -19.47 -9.60 -5.48
C LYS A 88 -20.50 -9.18 -4.41
N ALA A 89 -20.13 -9.29 -3.15
CA ALA A 89 -20.98 -8.97 -2.01
C ALA A 89 -20.27 -8.08 -1.01
N ASP A 90 -21.04 -7.25 -0.31
CA ASP A 90 -20.53 -6.32 0.70
C ASP A 90 -20.25 -7.03 2.03
N TYR A 91 -19.37 -6.45 2.84
CA TYR A 91 -19.02 -6.91 4.18
C TYR A 91 -18.56 -8.37 4.23
N VAL A 92 -17.53 -8.64 3.42
CA VAL A 92 -16.86 -9.95 3.33
C VAL A 92 -15.43 -9.82 3.85
N THR A 93 -15.02 -10.72 4.72
CA THR A 93 -13.65 -10.86 5.18
C THR A 93 -13.08 -12.18 4.69
N VAL A 94 -11.96 -12.12 3.97
CA VAL A 94 -11.15 -13.29 3.56
C VAL A 94 -9.84 -13.24 4.32
N ARG A 95 -9.51 -14.31 5.05
CA ARG A 95 -8.34 -14.31 5.93
C ARG A 95 -7.54 -15.61 5.87
N GLY A 96 -6.21 -15.47 5.65
CA GLY A 96 -5.27 -16.58 5.80
C GLY A 96 -5.32 -17.63 4.70
N LEU A 97 -5.87 -17.28 3.52
CA LEU A 97 -5.94 -18.19 2.38
C LEU A 97 -4.71 -18.02 1.48
N ALA A 98 -4.34 -19.06 0.76
CA ALA A 98 -3.32 -19.04 -0.28
C ALA A 98 -3.95 -19.07 -1.67
N PHE A 99 -3.37 -18.32 -2.63
CA PHE A 99 -3.81 -18.20 -4.01
C PHE A 99 -2.65 -18.43 -4.97
N GLY A 100 -2.89 -19.20 -6.02
CA GLY A 100 -1.92 -19.43 -7.09
C GLY A 100 -1.19 -20.78 -6.98
N PRO A 101 -0.35 -21.12 -7.98
CA PRO A 101 -0.13 -20.35 -9.22
C PRO A 101 -1.34 -20.35 -10.16
N THR A 102 -1.38 -19.38 -11.12
CA THR A 102 -2.48 -19.25 -12.09
C THR A 102 -1.97 -19.06 -13.54
N ALA A 103 -2.88 -19.25 -14.50
CA ALA A 103 -2.61 -18.94 -15.89
C ALA A 103 -2.40 -17.43 -16.13
N PRO A 104 -1.73 -17.00 -17.22
CA PRO A 104 -1.58 -15.60 -17.57
C PRO A 104 -2.91 -14.84 -17.59
N GLY A 105 -2.92 -13.63 -17.01
CA GLY A 105 -4.09 -12.75 -16.93
C GLY A 105 -5.15 -13.15 -15.89
N VAL A 106 -4.95 -14.23 -15.14
CA VAL A 106 -5.89 -14.69 -14.09
C VAL A 106 -5.51 -14.04 -12.76
N ASP A 107 -6.43 -13.24 -12.21
CA ASP A 107 -6.24 -12.56 -10.92
C ASP A 107 -6.47 -13.51 -9.73
N GLY A 108 -5.84 -13.19 -8.62
CA GLY A 108 -6.08 -13.88 -7.35
C GLY A 108 -7.46 -13.55 -6.79
N VAL A 109 -7.66 -12.32 -6.33
CA VAL A 109 -8.93 -11.83 -5.80
C VAL A 109 -9.38 -10.59 -6.55
N ARG A 110 -10.59 -10.64 -7.11
CA ARG A 110 -11.24 -9.47 -7.69
C ARG A 110 -12.44 -9.04 -6.84
N VAL A 111 -12.44 -7.78 -6.45
CA VAL A 111 -13.52 -7.21 -5.63
C VAL A 111 -14.47 -6.40 -6.52
N VAL A 112 -15.74 -6.79 -6.52
CA VAL A 112 -16.84 -6.14 -7.21
C VAL A 112 -17.95 -5.88 -6.17
N ALA A 113 -17.59 -5.30 -5.03
CA ALA A 113 -18.45 -4.98 -3.90
C ALA A 113 -18.47 -3.46 -3.66
N ARG A 114 -19.48 -2.96 -2.95
CA ARG A 114 -19.65 -1.52 -2.67
C ARG A 114 -19.12 -1.10 -1.31
N ALA A 115 -19.04 -2.01 -0.34
CA ALA A 115 -18.61 -1.65 1.02
C ALA A 115 -17.97 -2.80 1.81
N GLY A 116 -17.04 -2.44 2.70
CA GLY A 116 -16.64 -3.25 3.84
C GLY A 116 -15.95 -4.58 3.52
N VAL A 117 -15.12 -4.65 2.48
CA VAL A 117 -14.35 -5.87 2.18
C VAL A 117 -13.00 -5.82 2.86
N ALA A 118 -12.57 -6.94 3.45
CA ALA A 118 -11.25 -7.11 4.03
C ALA A 118 -10.55 -8.37 3.47
N ILE A 119 -9.30 -8.22 3.04
CA ILE A 119 -8.42 -9.30 2.58
C ILE A 119 -7.19 -9.26 3.48
N THR A 120 -7.04 -10.25 4.34
CA THR A 120 -6.04 -10.18 5.40
C THR A 120 -5.26 -11.47 5.58
N ASP A 121 -3.99 -11.36 5.93
CA ASP A 121 -3.13 -12.50 6.26
C ASP A 121 -3.06 -13.56 5.13
N CYS A 122 -3.37 -13.19 3.89
CA CYS A 122 -3.38 -14.07 2.71
C CYS A 122 -2.01 -14.13 2.03
N GLU A 123 -1.80 -15.20 1.27
CA GLU A 123 -0.60 -15.40 0.45
C GLU A 123 -1.01 -15.54 -1.02
N PHE A 124 -0.32 -14.79 -1.89
CA PHE A 124 -0.51 -14.78 -3.33
C PHE A 124 0.83 -15.10 -3.98
N ASP A 125 0.94 -16.23 -4.64
CA ASP A 125 2.22 -16.64 -5.25
C ASP A 125 2.03 -17.19 -6.66
N GLY A 126 2.87 -16.72 -7.59
CA GLY A 126 2.86 -17.19 -8.97
C GLY A 126 1.60 -16.85 -9.76
N LEU A 127 0.94 -15.72 -9.46
CA LEU A 127 -0.24 -15.31 -10.20
C LEU A 127 0.12 -14.78 -11.60
N GLY A 128 -0.61 -15.24 -12.63
CA GLY A 128 -0.47 -14.71 -13.99
C GLY A 128 -1.12 -13.34 -14.19
N GLY A 129 -1.96 -12.89 -13.27
CA GLY A 129 -2.63 -11.60 -13.24
C GLY A 129 -2.30 -10.78 -12.00
N ILE A 130 -3.26 -10.03 -11.51
CA ILE A 130 -3.18 -9.13 -10.35
C ILE A 130 -3.52 -9.91 -9.07
N ALA A 131 -2.76 -9.69 -7.98
CA ALA A 131 -3.08 -10.38 -6.73
C ALA A 131 -4.41 -9.89 -6.13
N VAL A 132 -4.61 -8.56 -6.03
CA VAL A 132 -5.87 -7.96 -5.57
C VAL A 132 -6.29 -6.86 -6.53
N ALA A 133 -7.40 -7.07 -7.24
CA ALA A 133 -7.95 -6.14 -8.23
C ALA A 133 -9.30 -5.56 -7.79
N VAL A 134 -9.42 -4.22 -7.80
CA VAL A 134 -10.65 -3.48 -7.47
C VAL A 134 -10.86 -2.38 -8.51
N ASN A 135 -11.39 -2.74 -9.67
CA ASN A 135 -11.40 -1.88 -10.85
C ASN A 135 -12.69 -2.00 -11.69
N HIS A 136 -13.81 -2.33 -11.08
CA HIS A 136 -15.10 -2.46 -11.77
C HIS A 136 -16.20 -1.57 -11.20
N ILE A 137 -16.29 -1.44 -9.88
CA ILE A 137 -17.31 -0.60 -9.22
C ILE A 137 -16.65 0.16 -8.07
N SER A 138 -17.28 1.27 -7.69
CA SER A 138 -16.82 2.04 -6.53
C SER A 138 -17.06 1.27 -5.23
N ILE A 139 -16.08 1.34 -4.32
CA ILE A 139 -16.15 0.73 -3.00
C ILE A 139 -15.69 1.70 -1.90
N THR A 140 -16.32 1.61 -0.74
CA THR A 140 -15.90 2.32 0.47
C THR A 140 -15.46 1.35 1.56
N GLY A 141 -14.35 1.64 2.24
CA GLY A 141 -13.87 0.86 3.38
C GLY A 141 -13.28 -0.50 2.98
N LEU A 142 -12.39 -0.49 1.98
CA LEU A 142 -11.58 -1.66 1.61
C LEU A 142 -10.33 -1.74 2.49
N SER A 143 -10.06 -2.92 3.04
CA SER A 143 -8.85 -3.21 3.82
C SER A 143 -8.06 -4.37 3.23
N VAL A 144 -6.78 -4.14 2.91
CA VAL A 144 -5.84 -5.15 2.40
C VAL A 144 -4.64 -5.15 3.32
N LEU A 145 -4.60 -6.10 4.27
CA LEU A 145 -3.72 -6.03 5.43
C LEU A 145 -2.89 -7.32 5.63
N ARG A 146 -1.60 -7.19 5.89
CA ARG A 146 -0.69 -8.31 6.23
C ARG A 146 -0.72 -9.45 5.22
N ASN A 147 -0.81 -9.11 3.94
CA ASN A 147 -0.74 -10.10 2.88
C ASN A 147 0.69 -10.21 2.35
N VAL A 148 1.03 -11.37 1.83
CA VAL A 148 2.26 -11.63 1.08
C VAL A 148 1.91 -11.80 -0.38
N VAL A 149 2.54 -11.03 -1.26
CA VAL A 149 2.39 -11.14 -2.73
C VAL A 149 3.76 -11.40 -3.33
N SER A 150 3.91 -12.53 -3.99
CA SER A 150 5.15 -12.94 -4.65
C SER A 150 4.89 -13.37 -6.08
N ASN A 151 5.83 -13.06 -6.97
CA ASN A 151 5.81 -13.59 -8.34
C ASN A 151 4.50 -13.28 -9.11
N SER A 152 3.99 -12.04 -9.01
CA SER A 152 2.83 -11.60 -9.79
C SER A 152 3.25 -11.27 -11.22
N GLY A 153 2.53 -11.81 -12.21
CA GLY A 153 2.76 -11.60 -13.65
C GLY A 153 2.20 -10.29 -14.18
N SER A 154 1.54 -9.51 -13.36
CA SER A 154 1.04 -8.17 -13.68
C SER A 154 1.31 -7.21 -12.53
N THR A 155 0.35 -6.44 -12.08
CA THR A 155 0.44 -5.55 -10.92
C THR A 155 0.15 -6.33 -9.63
N GLY A 156 0.86 -6.04 -8.54
CA GLY A 156 0.57 -6.66 -7.24
C GLY A 156 -0.83 -6.30 -6.76
N MET A 157 -1.13 -5.00 -6.59
CA MET A 157 -2.45 -4.54 -6.12
C MET A 157 -2.95 -3.34 -6.93
N TYR A 158 -4.24 -3.32 -7.29
CA TYR A 158 -4.83 -2.32 -8.18
C TYR A 158 -6.15 -1.79 -7.61
N PHE A 159 -6.25 -0.49 -7.31
CA PHE A 159 -7.37 0.13 -6.62
C PHE A 159 -7.96 1.30 -7.41
N GLY A 160 -9.20 1.14 -7.91
CA GLY A 160 -9.97 2.10 -8.68
C GLY A 160 -9.87 1.91 -10.20
N CYS A 161 -10.74 2.57 -10.95
CA CYS A 161 -10.71 2.56 -12.41
C CYS A 161 -9.69 3.54 -12.97
N HIS A 162 -9.18 3.28 -14.19
CA HIS A 162 -8.04 4.01 -14.76
C HIS A 162 -8.24 5.53 -14.79
N GLU A 163 -9.38 5.99 -15.29
CA GLU A 163 -9.70 7.43 -15.37
C GLU A 163 -10.43 7.96 -14.13
N GLY A 164 -10.77 7.10 -13.15
CA GLY A 164 -11.45 7.49 -11.93
C GLY A 164 -12.84 8.08 -12.15
N VAL A 165 -13.48 7.72 -13.25
CA VAL A 165 -14.85 8.14 -13.60
C VAL A 165 -15.82 7.00 -13.35
N GLU A 166 -15.45 5.79 -13.81
CA GLU A 166 -16.30 4.60 -13.71
C GLU A 166 -16.33 4.05 -12.29
N CYS A 167 -15.20 4.07 -11.60
CA CYS A 167 -15.14 3.62 -10.23
C CYS A 167 -13.99 4.25 -9.43
N VAL A 168 -14.23 4.39 -8.13
CA VAL A 168 -13.26 4.88 -7.15
C VAL A 168 -13.23 4.01 -5.90
N VAL A 169 -12.09 3.98 -5.23
CA VAL A 169 -11.94 3.35 -3.91
C VAL A 169 -11.72 4.44 -2.87
N SER A 170 -12.61 4.53 -1.89
CA SER A 170 -12.53 5.47 -0.78
C SER A 170 -12.40 4.77 0.56
N GLY A 171 -11.73 5.41 1.53
CA GLY A 171 -11.44 4.77 2.82
C GLY A 171 -10.59 3.51 2.68
N LEU A 172 -9.68 3.50 1.70
CA LEU A 172 -8.75 2.40 1.44
C LEU A 172 -7.70 2.31 2.55
N ARG A 173 -7.41 1.08 2.97
CA ARG A 173 -6.30 0.75 3.86
C ARG A 173 -5.47 -0.36 3.24
N VAL A 174 -4.20 -0.06 2.92
CA VAL A 174 -3.21 -1.04 2.44
C VAL A 174 -2.05 -1.02 3.41
N GLU A 175 -2.03 -1.95 4.35
CA GLU A 175 -1.11 -1.86 5.48
C GLU A 175 -0.42 -3.20 5.79
N ASP A 176 0.85 -3.11 6.20
CA ASP A 176 1.65 -4.26 6.67
C ASP A 176 1.78 -5.38 5.62
N ASN A 177 1.66 -5.08 4.32
CA ASN A 177 1.83 -6.09 3.27
C ASN A 177 3.30 -6.21 2.86
N PHE A 178 3.67 -7.40 2.39
CA PHE A 178 4.95 -7.69 1.78
C PHE A 178 4.75 -8.06 0.30
N LEU A 179 5.35 -7.29 -0.61
CA LEU A 179 5.25 -7.52 -2.06
C LEU A 179 6.66 -7.69 -2.63
N GLN A 180 6.86 -8.76 -3.42
CA GLN A 180 8.14 -9.00 -4.08
C GLN A 180 7.99 -9.62 -5.47
N HIS A 181 8.99 -9.39 -6.34
CA HIS A 181 9.07 -10.00 -7.68
C HIS A 181 7.82 -9.75 -8.52
N ILE A 182 7.41 -8.49 -8.63
CA ILE A 182 6.28 -8.11 -9.49
C ILE A 182 6.81 -7.87 -10.90
N SER A 183 6.55 -8.82 -11.78
CA SER A 183 7.19 -8.94 -13.09
C SER A 183 6.18 -9.04 -14.22
N ALA A 184 5.54 -7.93 -14.56
CA ALA A 184 4.66 -7.88 -15.73
C ALA A 184 5.42 -8.13 -17.04
N SER A 185 4.82 -8.89 -17.96
CA SER A 185 5.31 -9.01 -19.33
C SER A 185 5.12 -7.69 -20.08
N ASP A 186 5.97 -7.40 -21.07
CA ASP A 186 5.78 -6.25 -21.94
C ASP A 186 4.47 -6.39 -22.76
N PRO A 187 3.72 -5.29 -22.94
CA PRO A 187 4.02 -3.89 -22.59
C PRO A 187 3.57 -3.48 -21.17
N GLU A 188 3.12 -4.37 -20.31
CA GLU A 188 2.65 -4.03 -18.98
C GLU A 188 3.78 -3.53 -18.08
N ILE A 189 3.48 -2.54 -17.21
CA ILE A 189 4.47 -1.90 -16.37
C ILE A 189 4.79 -2.72 -15.12
N GLY A 190 3.81 -3.38 -14.49
CA GLY A 190 4.01 -4.19 -13.29
C GLY A 190 4.35 -3.38 -12.04
N TYR A 191 3.36 -2.67 -11.54
CA TYR A 191 3.47 -1.89 -10.30
C TYR A 191 3.40 -2.78 -9.07
N GLY A 192 4.07 -2.40 -8.00
CA GLY A 192 3.81 -3.04 -6.70
C GLY A 192 2.35 -2.81 -6.28
N LEU A 193 1.95 -1.56 -6.12
CA LEU A 193 0.54 -1.17 -5.92
C LEU A 193 0.21 0.16 -6.63
N GLN A 194 -1.06 0.27 -7.05
CA GLN A 194 -1.60 1.47 -7.69
C GLN A 194 -2.86 1.95 -6.98
N VAL A 195 -2.92 3.24 -6.63
CA VAL A 195 -4.15 3.93 -6.22
C VAL A 195 -4.55 4.87 -7.35
N LYS A 196 -5.59 4.50 -8.08
CA LYS A 196 -6.01 5.17 -9.31
C LYS A 196 -6.65 6.52 -9.05
N LEU A 197 -6.86 7.28 -10.13
CA LEU A 197 -7.40 8.62 -10.07
C LEU A 197 -8.71 8.68 -9.29
N ASN A 198 -8.87 9.70 -8.44
CA ASN A 198 -9.99 9.91 -7.50
C ASN A 198 -10.14 8.83 -6.41
N SER A 199 -9.28 7.80 -6.39
CA SER A 199 -9.21 6.84 -5.29
C SER A 199 -8.19 7.31 -4.27
N ALA A 200 -8.46 7.04 -2.98
CA ALA A 200 -7.57 7.48 -1.92
C ALA A 200 -7.66 6.63 -0.65
N GLY A 201 -6.61 6.68 0.14
CA GLY A 201 -6.55 6.01 1.43
C GLY A 201 -5.18 6.06 2.09
N ILE A 202 -4.97 5.14 3.02
CA ILE A 202 -3.73 4.99 3.79
C ILE A 202 -2.95 3.81 3.23
N ILE A 203 -1.73 4.08 2.78
CA ILE A 203 -0.76 3.10 2.32
C ILE A 203 0.40 3.13 3.32
N ARG A 204 0.46 2.16 4.23
CA ARG A 204 1.35 2.23 5.38
C ARG A 204 2.03 0.91 5.72
N ASN A 205 3.27 0.99 6.21
CA ASN A 205 4.06 -0.15 6.72
C ASN A 205 4.24 -1.27 5.68
N ASN A 206 4.10 -0.99 4.38
CA ASN A 206 4.31 -2.01 3.37
C ASN A 206 5.81 -2.12 3.04
N VAL A 207 6.26 -3.34 2.77
CA VAL A 207 7.59 -3.62 2.22
C VAL A 207 7.41 -4.09 0.77
N ILE A 208 7.98 -3.36 -0.18
CA ILE A 208 7.82 -3.60 -1.62
C ILE A 208 9.21 -3.70 -2.23
N VAL A 209 9.53 -4.87 -2.78
CA VAL A 209 10.87 -5.19 -3.29
C VAL A 209 10.78 -5.77 -4.68
N ASP A 210 11.66 -5.33 -5.58
CA ASP A 210 11.82 -5.89 -6.93
C ASP A 210 10.52 -5.87 -7.74
N THR A 211 10.10 -4.67 -8.10
CA THR A 211 8.99 -4.43 -9.04
C THR A 211 9.52 -4.07 -10.42
N LYS A 212 8.81 -4.39 -11.50
CA LYS A 212 9.17 -3.88 -12.84
C LYS A 212 8.96 -2.37 -12.90
N GLY A 213 7.77 -1.88 -12.60
CA GLY A 213 7.42 -0.46 -12.52
C GLY A 213 7.56 0.13 -11.13
N PRO A 214 6.88 1.24 -10.83
CA PRO A 214 6.88 1.84 -9.49
C PRO A 214 6.48 0.86 -8.40
N GLY A 215 7.14 0.92 -7.25
CA GLY A 215 6.66 0.19 -6.07
C GLY A 215 5.30 0.70 -5.63
N ILE A 216 5.13 2.02 -5.54
CA ILE A 216 3.86 2.67 -5.19
C ILE A 216 3.54 3.76 -6.21
N MET A 217 2.32 3.76 -6.76
CA MET A 217 1.81 4.81 -7.63
C MET A 217 0.49 5.37 -7.10
N VAL A 218 0.41 6.70 -6.88
CA VAL A 218 -0.80 7.43 -6.49
C VAL A 218 -1.13 8.46 -7.56
N TYR A 219 -2.30 8.36 -8.16
CA TYR A 219 -2.69 9.21 -9.30
C TYR A 219 -3.33 10.54 -8.90
N GLY A 220 -3.71 10.70 -7.62
CA GLY A 220 -4.33 11.91 -7.08
C GLY A 220 -5.84 12.03 -7.32
N SER A 221 -6.38 13.23 -7.06
CA SER A 221 -7.82 13.52 -7.15
C SER A 221 -8.08 14.78 -7.98
N ARG A 222 -9.03 14.71 -8.94
CA ARG A 222 -9.40 15.83 -9.81
C ARG A 222 -10.08 16.97 -9.05
N ASP A 223 -10.92 16.63 -8.09
CA ASP A 223 -11.65 17.59 -7.25
C ASP A 223 -10.88 18.03 -6.00
N GLY A 224 -9.81 17.30 -5.65
CA GLY A 224 -9.01 17.57 -4.46
C GLY A 224 -9.66 17.12 -3.15
N LEU A 225 -10.77 16.37 -3.19
CA LEU A 225 -11.51 15.93 -2.01
C LEU A 225 -10.96 14.65 -1.39
N GLN A 226 -10.30 13.81 -2.19
CA GLN A 226 -9.77 12.52 -1.76
C GLN A 226 -8.26 12.61 -1.52
N ALA A 227 -7.87 12.60 -0.26
CA ALA A 227 -6.46 12.67 0.14
C ALA A 227 -5.88 11.29 0.47
N SER A 228 -4.66 11.03 0.00
CA SER A 228 -3.92 9.81 0.33
C SER A 228 -2.77 10.10 1.30
N VAL A 229 -2.44 9.09 2.12
CA VAL A 229 -1.25 9.08 2.97
C VAL A 229 -0.40 7.87 2.62
N VAL A 230 0.85 8.12 2.21
CA VAL A 230 1.85 7.09 1.92
C VAL A 230 2.94 7.22 2.99
N GLU A 231 2.91 6.35 3.98
CA GLU A 231 3.80 6.50 5.14
C GLU A 231 4.41 5.19 5.63
N ARG A 232 5.63 5.28 6.16
CA ARG A 232 6.33 4.15 6.79
C ARG A 232 6.47 2.93 5.86
N ASN A 233 6.51 3.14 4.55
CA ASN A 233 6.78 2.05 3.61
C ASN A 233 8.28 1.94 3.33
N VAL A 234 8.72 0.74 2.99
CA VAL A 234 10.04 0.47 2.43
C VAL A 234 9.86 0.07 0.98
N VAL A 235 10.44 0.83 0.06
CA VAL A 235 10.31 0.60 -1.39
C VAL A 235 11.68 0.48 -2.01
N MET A 236 11.98 -0.67 -2.61
CA MET A 236 13.31 -0.97 -3.13
C MET A 236 13.26 -1.70 -4.47
N GLY A 237 14.11 -1.27 -5.40
CA GLY A 237 14.43 -2.07 -6.58
C GLY A 237 13.37 -2.03 -7.69
N SER A 238 12.70 -0.89 -7.93
CA SER A 238 11.98 -0.67 -9.18
C SER A 238 12.96 -0.78 -10.36
N ARG A 239 12.67 -1.64 -11.35
CA ARG A 239 13.63 -1.97 -12.42
C ARG A 239 13.62 -0.98 -13.58
N ILE A 240 12.52 -0.27 -13.81
CA ILE A 240 12.39 0.68 -14.94
C ILE A 240 11.83 2.05 -14.55
N SER A 241 11.55 2.31 -13.25
CA SER A 241 10.87 3.53 -12.83
C SER A 241 11.37 4.04 -11.48
N SER A 242 10.74 5.10 -10.98
CA SER A 242 10.93 5.61 -9.61
C SER A 242 10.32 4.66 -8.58
N GLY A 243 10.80 4.71 -7.34
CA GLY A 243 10.28 3.86 -6.26
C GLY A 243 8.84 4.23 -5.88
N ILE A 244 8.60 5.50 -5.55
CA ILE A 244 7.27 6.07 -5.29
C ILE A 244 6.99 7.12 -6.34
N VAL A 245 5.85 7.00 -7.03
CA VAL A 245 5.41 7.97 -8.04
C VAL A 245 4.10 8.62 -7.60
N ILE A 246 4.07 9.95 -7.63
CA ILE A 246 2.91 10.77 -7.31
C ILE A 246 2.45 11.50 -8.57
N GLY A 247 1.32 11.08 -9.12
CA GLY A 247 0.69 11.65 -10.32
C GLY A 247 -0.18 12.88 -10.03
N GLY A 248 -0.48 13.12 -8.75
CA GLY A 248 -1.27 14.26 -8.29
C GLY A 248 -1.60 14.18 -6.81
N GLY A 249 -2.06 15.30 -6.26
CA GLY A 249 -2.53 15.39 -4.89
C GLY A 249 -4.07 15.47 -4.75
N PRO A 250 -4.56 15.66 -3.53
CA PRO A 250 -3.83 15.82 -2.27
C PRO A 250 -3.16 14.52 -1.80
N VAL A 251 -1.88 14.60 -1.41
CA VAL A 251 -1.16 13.44 -0.91
C VAL A 251 -0.06 13.85 0.06
N THR A 252 0.13 13.05 1.12
CA THR A 252 1.25 13.17 2.03
C THR A 252 2.12 11.91 1.93
N VAL A 253 3.40 12.09 1.57
CA VAL A 253 4.41 11.03 1.48
C VAL A 253 5.42 11.28 2.59
N ARG A 254 5.42 10.44 3.64
CA ARG A 254 6.26 10.71 4.81
C ARG A 254 6.77 9.44 5.49
N ASN A 255 7.91 9.57 6.19
CA ASN A 255 8.53 8.46 6.92
C ASN A 255 8.80 7.21 6.06
N ASN A 256 8.94 7.33 4.73
CA ASN A 256 9.26 6.18 3.90
C ASN A 256 10.78 6.04 3.73
N ILE A 257 11.24 4.81 3.52
CA ILE A 257 12.59 4.54 3.03
C ILE A 257 12.48 4.06 1.59
N VAL A 258 13.13 4.78 0.66
CA VAL A 258 13.02 4.55 -0.78
C VAL A 258 14.42 4.43 -1.38
N LEU A 259 14.79 3.24 -1.83
CA LEU A 259 16.18 2.97 -2.16
C LEU A 259 16.37 2.09 -3.40
N LEU A 260 17.51 2.27 -4.07
CA LEU A 260 18.01 1.42 -5.15
C LEU A 260 17.05 1.26 -6.34
N ASN A 261 16.20 2.25 -6.61
CA ASN A 261 15.29 2.25 -7.75
C ASN A 261 16.00 2.77 -9.01
N ARG A 262 15.50 2.37 -10.20
CA ARG A 262 16.14 2.68 -11.49
C ARG A 262 16.10 4.14 -11.87
N GLU A 263 15.03 4.85 -11.52
CA GLU A 263 14.88 6.28 -11.75
C GLU A 263 15.00 7.05 -10.42
N ALA A 264 14.08 7.94 -10.13
CA ALA A 264 14.10 8.66 -8.86
C ALA A 264 13.67 7.78 -7.68
N GLY A 265 14.06 8.18 -6.48
CA GLY A 265 13.46 7.59 -5.28
C GLY A 265 11.98 7.95 -5.20
N ILE A 266 11.68 9.25 -5.12
CA ILE A 266 10.31 9.78 -5.13
C ILE A 266 10.17 10.70 -6.35
N GLY A 267 9.31 10.35 -7.30
CA GLY A 267 9.00 11.14 -8.48
C GLY A 267 7.61 11.78 -8.39
N LEU A 268 7.54 13.08 -8.66
CA LEU A 268 6.28 13.74 -8.98
C LEU A 268 6.15 13.73 -10.50
N GLU A 269 5.07 13.16 -11.02
CA GLU A 269 4.89 12.98 -12.46
C GLU A 269 3.49 13.43 -12.86
N ASP A 270 3.39 14.47 -13.69
CA ASP A 270 2.08 14.92 -14.24
C ASP A 270 1.54 13.88 -15.24
N TYR A 271 1.02 12.77 -14.70
CA TYR A 271 0.56 11.65 -15.49
C TYR A 271 -0.55 12.06 -16.48
N GLY A 272 -0.29 11.83 -17.76
CA GLY A 272 -1.20 12.19 -18.83
C GLY A 272 -1.42 13.70 -18.99
N GLY A 273 -0.56 14.56 -18.44
CA GLY A 273 -0.70 16.02 -18.54
C GLY A 273 -1.95 16.57 -17.84
N ARG A 274 -2.39 15.93 -16.75
CA ARG A 274 -3.65 16.26 -16.06
C ARG A 274 -3.59 17.52 -15.20
N GLY A 275 -2.40 18.08 -14.93
CA GLY A 275 -2.22 19.27 -14.10
C GLY A 275 -2.60 19.08 -12.64
N LEU A 276 -2.40 17.87 -12.11
CA LEU A 276 -2.81 17.51 -10.75
C LEU A 276 -1.68 17.58 -9.72
N LEU A 277 -0.50 18.09 -10.08
CA LEU A 277 0.62 18.27 -9.13
C LEU A 277 0.34 19.47 -8.21
N ARG A 278 -0.54 19.25 -7.26
CA ARG A 278 -0.96 20.25 -6.27
C ARG A 278 -1.25 19.63 -4.91
N SER A 279 -1.05 20.39 -3.85
CA SER A 279 -1.28 19.95 -2.46
C SER A 279 -0.55 18.65 -2.13
N ILE A 280 0.77 18.62 -2.43
CA ILE A 280 1.63 17.45 -2.24
C ILE A 280 2.65 17.76 -1.14
N VAL A 281 2.73 16.88 -0.16
CA VAL A 281 3.71 16.95 0.92
C VAL A 281 4.64 15.74 0.83
N VAL A 282 5.95 15.99 0.73
CA VAL A 282 7.00 14.96 0.80
C VAL A 282 7.91 15.31 1.99
N ALA A 283 7.75 14.62 3.12
CA ALA A 283 8.41 15.01 4.35
C ALA A 283 8.98 13.83 5.15
N HIS A 284 10.13 14.04 5.78
CA HIS A 284 10.75 13.02 6.64
C HIS A 284 10.97 11.66 5.95
N ASN A 285 11.20 11.63 4.64
CA ASN A 285 11.59 10.39 3.97
C ASN A 285 13.11 10.22 3.96
N THR A 286 13.57 8.98 3.95
CA THR A 286 14.97 8.63 3.67
C THR A 286 15.03 8.05 2.26
N VAL A 287 15.81 8.70 1.40
CA VAL A 287 15.94 8.34 -0.02
C VAL A 287 17.42 8.00 -0.27
N TYR A 288 17.70 6.77 -0.74
CA TYR A 288 19.06 6.26 -0.73
C TYR A 288 19.47 5.59 -2.05
N LYS A 289 20.56 6.09 -2.65
CA LYS A 289 21.26 5.49 -3.82
C LYS A 289 20.34 5.06 -4.98
N ASN A 290 19.25 5.80 -5.26
CA ASN A 290 18.48 5.58 -6.49
C ASN A 290 19.34 5.98 -7.70
N THR A 291 19.10 5.35 -8.86
CA THR A 291 19.96 5.56 -10.04
C THR A 291 19.74 6.93 -10.68
N GLY A 292 18.50 7.43 -10.66
CA GLY A 292 18.15 8.80 -11.04
C GLY A 292 18.21 9.77 -9.86
N ALA A 293 17.38 10.79 -9.88
CA ALA A 293 17.30 11.80 -8.82
C ALA A 293 16.86 11.19 -7.48
N GLY A 294 17.21 11.82 -6.37
CA GLY A 294 16.65 11.46 -5.07
C GLY A 294 15.14 11.76 -5.06
N ILE A 295 14.79 13.04 -5.12
CA ILE A 295 13.40 13.51 -5.30
C ILE A 295 13.35 14.28 -6.63
N LEU A 296 12.44 13.85 -7.53
CA LEU A 296 12.28 14.42 -8.87
C LEU A 296 10.97 15.20 -8.97
N ILE A 297 11.04 16.41 -9.51
CA ILE A 297 9.88 17.21 -9.94
C ILE A 297 10.06 17.55 -11.42
N PRO A 298 9.05 17.29 -12.26
CA PRO A 298 9.15 17.56 -13.69
C PRO A 298 9.28 19.06 -13.96
N GLU A 299 10.02 19.39 -15.00
CA GLU A 299 10.10 20.76 -15.54
C GLU A 299 8.89 21.09 -16.40
N GLY A 300 8.56 22.39 -16.52
CA GLY A 300 7.52 22.89 -17.41
C GLY A 300 6.11 22.39 -17.12
N ARG A 301 5.86 21.84 -15.91
CA ARG A 301 4.52 21.42 -15.48
C ARG A 301 3.97 22.37 -14.42
N PRO A 302 2.65 22.64 -14.44
CA PRO A 302 2.01 23.45 -13.40
C PRO A 302 2.16 22.78 -12.04
N LEU A 303 2.66 23.52 -11.05
CA LEU A 303 2.81 23.10 -9.66
C LEU A 303 2.04 24.06 -8.76
N ARG A 304 1.44 23.54 -7.68
CA ARG A 304 0.82 24.39 -6.65
C ARG A 304 0.86 23.70 -5.29
N ASP A 305 1.26 24.45 -4.26
CA ASP A 305 1.29 23.98 -2.86
C ASP A 305 2.11 22.69 -2.72
N ILE A 306 3.34 22.69 -3.18
CA ILE A 306 4.28 21.57 -3.07
C ILE A 306 5.19 21.82 -1.87
N VAL A 307 5.21 20.90 -0.92
CA VAL A 307 6.05 20.94 0.28
C VAL A 307 7.02 19.76 0.25
N ILE A 308 8.33 20.04 0.24
CA ILE A 308 9.38 19.03 0.35
C ILE A 308 10.28 19.41 1.51
N ARG A 309 10.10 18.74 2.66
CA ARG A 309 10.75 19.14 3.90
C ARG A 309 11.36 17.97 4.66
N SER A 310 12.50 18.24 5.30
CA SER A 310 13.10 17.32 6.27
C SER A 310 13.37 15.91 5.72
N ASN A 311 13.62 15.79 4.42
CA ASN A 311 14.02 14.52 3.82
C ASN A 311 15.54 14.35 3.92
N ALA A 312 15.99 13.13 4.24
CA ALA A 312 17.39 12.74 4.18
C ALA A 312 17.63 12.04 2.83
N VAL A 313 18.44 12.64 1.97
CA VAL A 313 18.61 12.16 0.59
C VAL A 313 20.07 11.89 0.31
N GLN A 314 20.40 10.67 -0.05
CA GLN A 314 21.71 10.32 -0.60
C GLN A 314 21.55 9.92 -2.07
N ALA A 315 21.91 10.81 -2.97
CA ALA A 315 21.95 10.53 -4.40
C ALA A 315 23.18 9.69 -4.77
N ARG A 316 23.16 9.06 -5.93
CA ARG A 316 24.37 8.49 -6.53
C ARG A 316 25.25 9.62 -7.08
N ALA A 317 26.55 9.37 -7.13
CA ALA A 317 27.48 10.33 -7.74
C ALA A 317 27.01 10.70 -9.16
N GLY A 318 26.96 12.00 -9.45
CA GLY A 318 26.51 12.54 -10.73
C GLY A 318 24.99 12.67 -10.90
N THR A 319 24.19 12.36 -9.88
CA THR A 319 22.74 12.58 -9.89
C THR A 319 22.32 13.68 -8.93
N VAL A 320 21.14 14.27 -9.18
CA VAL A 320 20.59 15.36 -8.36
C VAL A 320 19.88 14.76 -7.15
N ALA A 321 20.25 15.19 -5.94
CA ALA A 321 19.59 14.72 -4.72
C ALA A 321 18.19 15.31 -4.57
N LEU A 322 18.07 16.62 -4.73
CA LEU A 322 16.86 17.40 -4.48
C LEU A 322 16.56 18.33 -5.67
N PRO A 323 15.29 18.65 -5.94
CA PRO A 323 14.95 19.62 -6.97
C PRO A 323 15.51 21.00 -6.65
N GLY A 324 15.78 21.79 -7.69
CA GLY A 324 16.17 23.18 -7.53
C GLY A 324 15.03 24.04 -6.94
N PRO A 325 15.36 25.22 -6.38
CA PRO A 325 14.37 26.12 -5.81
C PRO A 325 13.44 26.66 -6.88
N ARG A 326 12.12 26.65 -6.59
CA ARG A 326 11.05 27.23 -7.41
C ARG A 326 10.04 27.92 -6.49
N PRO A 327 9.36 29.00 -6.91
CA PRO A 327 8.40 29.72 -6.07
C PRO A 327 7.25 28.85 -5.54
N GLU A 328 6.85 27.85 -6.31
CA GLU A 328 5.73 26.94 -5.98
C GLU A 328 6.11 25.80 -5.03
N ILE A 329 7.41 25.69 -4.69
CA ILE A 329 7.94 24.57 -3.89
C ILE A 329 8.56 25.10 -2.61
N ASP A 330 8.05 24.63 -1.50
CA ASP A 330 8.65 24.86 -0.18
C ASP A 330 9.72 23.79 0.10
N LEU A 331 10.98 24.18 -0.05
CA LEU A 331 12.15 23.31 0.12
C LEU A 331 12.91 23.65 1.41
N MET A 332 12.45 23.19 2.58
CA MET A 332 13.15 23.51 3.84
C MET A 332 13.62 22.26 4.59
N GLY A 333 14.79 22.37 5.21
CA GLY A 333 15.33 21.38 6.14
C GLY A 333 15.64 20.02 5.54
N ASN A 334 15.71 19.92 4.21
CA ASN A 334 16.19 18.70 3.58
C ASN A 334 17.71 18.60 3.72
N VAL A 335 18.23 17.40 3.88
CA VAL A 335 19.66 17.12 4.01
C VAL A 335 20.13 16.27 2.84
N ASP A 336 21.09 16.78 2.10
CA ASP A 336 21.84 16.03 1.08
C ASP A 336 22.98 15.25 1.76
N CYS A 337 22.79 13.94 1.87
CA CYS A 337 23.74 12.99 2.44
C CYS A 337 24.75 12.42 1.41
N THR A 338 24.81 12.97 0.21
CA THR A 338 25.68 12.46 -0.87
C THR A 338 27.16 12.67 -0.54
N TRP A 339 27.47 13.77 0.13
CA TRP A 339 28.84 14.22 0.36
C TRP A 339 29.37 13.98 1.78
N ALA A 340 28.51 13.60 2.71
CA ALA A 340 28.90 13.32 4.09
C ALA A 340 28.06 12.14 4.65
N PRO A 341 28.67 11.27 5.45
CA PRO A 341 27.93 10.16 6.06
C PRO A 341 26.79 10.67 6.95
N CYS A 342 25.58 10.18 6.71
CA CYS A 342 24.40 10.52 7.49
C CYS A 342 23.87 9.35 8.34
N PHE A 343 24.10 8.12 7.89
CA PHE A 343 23.48 6.91 8.43
C PHE A 343 24.52 5.97 9.05
N VAL A 344 24.10 5.15 9.99
CA VAL A 344 24.98 4.23 10.75
C VAL A 344 25.54 3.14 9.84
N ASP A 345 24.69 2.37 9.15
CA ASP A 345 25.13 1.30 8.23
C ASP A 345 24.07 1.06 7.13
N PRO A 346 23.96 1.99 6.17
CA PRO A 346 22.90 1.92 5.17
C PRO A 346 23.08 0.74 4.18
N ASP A 347 24.26 0.19 4.05
CA ASP A 347 24.52 -1.00 3.21
C ASP A 347 23.97 -2.27 3.86
N ARG A 348 23.76 -2.25 5.19
CA ARG A 348 23.00 -3.27 5.93
C ARG A 348 21.58 -2.82 6.29
N LEU A 349 21.06 -1.80 5.61
CA LEU A 349 19.73 -1.25 5.80
C LEU A 349 19.50 -0.65 7.20
N ASP A 350 20.56 -0.23 7.89
CA ASP A 350 20.47 0.58 9.11
C ASP A 350 20.56 2.06 8.77
N PHE A 351 19.38 2.67 8.60
CA PHE A 351 19.24 4.10 8.32
C PHE A 351 19.11 4.96 9.59
N SER A 352 19.51 4.45 10.72
CA SER A 352 19.62 5.25 11.95
C SER A 352 20.52 6.46 11.71
N PRO A 353 20.15 7.64 12.20
CA PRO A 353 21.01 8.83 12.09
C PRO A 353 22.38 8.59 12.74
N LEU A 354 23.43 8.88 11.99
CA LEU A 354 24.79 8.83 12.55
C LEU A 354 24.97 10.00 13.54
N THR A 355 25.50 9.71 14.71
CA THR A 355 25.74 10.71 15.75
C THR A 355 26.63 11.85 15.22
N GLY A 356 26.17 13.10 15.38
CA GLY A 356 26.87 14.27 14.87
C GLY A 356 26.70 14.54 13.37
N SER A 357 25.89 13.72 12.66
CA SER A 357 25.55 14.01 11.27
C SER A 357 24.57 15.20 11.15
N LEU A 358 24.46 15.71 9.93
CA LEU A 358 23.51 16.80 9.61
C LEU A 358 22.06 16.44 9.89
N LEU A 359 21.69 15.15 10.01
CA LEU A 359 20.34 14.71 10.32
C LEU A 359 19.89 15.09 11.74
N SER A 360 20.86 15.24 12.65
CA SER A 360 20.64 15.53 14.07
C SER A 360 20.78 17.01 14.43
N VAL A 361 21.00 17.90 13.45
CA VAL A 361 21.17 19.33 13.71
C VAL A 361 19.79 19.99 13.92
N PRO A 362 19.48 20.48 15.12
CA PRO A 362 18.24 21.21 15.34
C PRO A 362 18.27 22.54 14.59
N GLY A 363 17.19 22.95 13.96
CA GLY A 363 17.06 24.34 13.58
C GLY A 363 16.34 24.69 12.30
N SER A 364 15.97 23.74 11.47
CA SER A 364 15.29 24.06 10.21
C SER A 364 13.78 23.74 10.19
N MET A 365 13.24 23.18 11.27
CA MET A 365 11.86 22.71 11.26
C MET A 365 10.89 23.69 11.91
N ARG A 366 9.95 24.18 11.12
CA ARG A 366 8.72 24.75 11.65
C ARG A 366 7.68 23.64 11.79
N PRO A 367 7.06 23.48 12.97
CA PRO A 367 5.93 22.56 13.12
C PRO A 367 4.84 22.89 12.08
N GLY A 368 4.29 21.87 11.47
CA GLY A 368 3.20 22.01 10.51
C GLY A 368 2.29 20.78 10.57
N PRO A 369 1.08 20.84 10.03
CA PRO A 369 0.11 19.74 10.09
C PRO A 369 0.59 18.45 9.38
N TRP A 370 1.66 18.56 8.62
CA TRP A 370 2.31 17.46 7.89
C TRP A 370 3.40 16.76 8.70
N LEU A 371 3.81 17.32 9.87
CA LEU A 371 4.83 16.72 10.71
C LEU A 371 4.32 15.39 11.28
N PRO A 372 5.00 14.26 11.01
CA PRO A 372 4.60 12.99 11.61
C PRO A 372 4.90 12.98 13.11
N THR A 373 4.02 12.40 13.88
CA THR A 373 4.17 12.26 15.34
C THR A 373 5.19 11.20 15.74
N ASP A 374 5.49 10.30 14.83
CA ASP A 374 6.40 9.18 15.00
C ASP A 374 7.27 8.96 13.74
N ASP A 375 8.23 8.06 13.83
CA ASP A 375 9.13 7.67 12.75
C ASP A 375 8.67 6.41 12.00
N LEU A 376 9.52 5.87 11.11
CA LEU A 376 9.26 4.61 10.38
C LEU A 376 8.87 3.44 11.29
N PHE A 377 9.47 3.34 12.46
CA PHE A 377 9.28 2.24 13.40
C PHE A 377 8.22 2.53 14.48
N GLY A 378 7.52 3.66 14.37
CA GLY A 378 6.55 4.10 15.38
C GLY A 378 7.17 4.70 16.63
N VAL A 379 8.44 5.07 16.58
CA VAL A 379 9.11 5.78 17.68
C VAL A 379 8.64 7.23 17.70
N PRO A 380 8.10 7.73 18.83
CA PRO A 380 7.66 9.11 18.90
C PRO A 380 8.78 10.10 18.59
N ARG A 381 8.48 11.10 17.77
CA ARG A 381 9.40 12.19 17.46
C ARG A 381 9.41 13.21 18.58
N GLY A 382 10.61 13.69 18.92
CA GLY A 382 10.79 14.75 19.89
C GLY A 382 10.37 16.13 19.36
N PRO A 383 10.47 17.19 20.20
CA PRO A 383 10.17 18.56 19.78
C PRO A 383 11.13 19.10 18.71
N LEU A 384 12.29 18.51 18.56
CA LEU A 384 13.28 18.77 17.52
C LEU A 384 13.60 17.46 16.81
N PRO A 385 12.72 16.98 15.92
CA PRO A 385 12.87 15.68 15.30
C PRO A 385 14.05 15.65 14.33
N THR A 386 14.63 14.47 14.16
CA THR A 386 15.68 14.26 13.16
C THR A 386 15.11 14.37 11.73
N VAL A 387 15.97 14.68 10.78
CA VAL A 387 15.67 14.66 9.35
C VAL A 387 15.66 13.22 8.85
N GLY A 388 14.71 12.88 7.94
CA GLY A 388 14.57 11.54 7.42
C GLY A 388 13.54 10.67 8.15
N ALA A 389 13.47 9.40 7.76
CA ALA A 389 12.43 8.47 8.19
C ALA A 389 12.66 7.85 9.59
N VAL A 390 13.87 7.92 10.13
CA VAL A 390 14.26 7.26 11.39
C VAL A 390 14.69 8.31 12.41
N GLU A 391 14.10 8.27 13.61
CA GLU A 391 14.35 9.26 14.67
C GLU A 391 15.56 8.93 15.54
N ARG A 392 15.75 7.65 15.85
CA ARG A 392 16.80 7.18 16.77
C ARG A 392 17.46 5.94 16.21
N ARG A 393 18.50 5.46 16.92
CA ARG A 393 19.10 4.18 16.59
C ARG A 393 18.02 3.09 16.63
N ALA A 394 17.80 2.47 15.49
CA ALA A 394 16.83 1.42 15.25
C ALA A 394 17.56 0.12 14.87
N ARG A 395 16.83 -0.93 14.69
CA ARG A 395 17.32 -2.16 14.07
C ARG A 395 17.34 -2.02 12.54
N PRO A 396 18.22 -2.73 11.83
CA PRO A 396 18.17 -2.82 10.38
C PRO A 396 16.79 -3.26 9.88
N ILE A 397 16.40 -2.77 8.72
CA ILE A 397 15.15 -3.14 8.08
C ILE A 397 15.22 -4.59 7.63
N ARG A 398 14.15 -5.33 7.82
CA ARG A 398 13.99 -6.67 7.28
C ARG A 398 13.23 -6.61 5.97
N LEU A 399 13.76 -7.27 4.93
CA LEU A 399 13.13 -7.41 3.61
C LEU A 399 12.53 -8.82 3.44
N THR A 400 11.89 -9.31 4.49
CA THR A 400 11.22 -10.62 4.50
C THR A 400 9.85 -10.48 5.16
N PRO A 401 8.87 -11.32 4.77
CA PRO A 401 7.54 -11.34 5.39
C PRO A 401 7.55 -11.52 6.89
#